data_d5251d1ea650c00ee9b13f0c1bb561c5
#
_entry.id   d5251d1ea650c00ee9b13f0c1bb561c5
#
_cell.length_a   1.000
_cell.length_b   1.000
_cell.length_c   1.000
_cell.angle_alpha   90.00
_cell.angle_beta   90.00
_cell.angle_gamma   90.00
#
_symmetry.space_group_name_H-M   'P 1'
#
loop_
_entity.id
_entity.type
_entity.pdbx_description
1 polymer ?
#
loop_
_entity_poly.entity_id
_entity_poly.type
_entity_poly.pdbx_seq_one_letter_code
_entity_poly.pdbx_strand_id
1 'polypeptide(L)'
;MSLVFTTTSCDMDLTPDSAVPEHQALRTIDDCDAWVVGIYSAFKNSALYSGYMTLLPDIQADMAYAALNTNNGFYTNIYQWDIKSTTDEIIAVYNGLYTIVARCNFFLDYKDQVEVNLKTTADKDNFKKRMCEG
;
A
#
# COMPACT_ATOMS: atom_id res chain seq x y z
N MET A 1 -46.60 -12.24 36.75
CA MET A 1 -45.19 -11.98 37.08
C MET A 1 -44.40 -12.13 35.78
N SER A 2 -44.17 -11.03 35.07
CA SER A 2 -43.58 -11.05 33.73
C SER A 2 -42.05 -10.80 33.87
N LEU A 3 -41.26 -11.79 33.46
CA LEU A 3 -39.79 -11.72 33.52
C LEU A 3 -39.30 -11.01 32.28
N VAL A 4 -38.79 -9.78 32.43
CA VAL A 4 -38.15 -9.02 31.35
C VAL A 4 -36.70 -9.44 31.28
N PHE A 5 -36.33 -10.20 30.25
CA PHE A 5 -34.94 -10.50 29.92
C PHE A 5 -34.32 -9.29 29.20
N THR A 6 -33.49 -8.52 29.87
CA THR A 6 -32.62 -7.52 29.26
C THR A 6 -31.41 -8.23 28.68
N THR A 7 -31.35 -8.41 27.37
CA THR A 7 -30.15 -8.84 26.65
C THR A 7 -29.20 -7.64 26.56
N THR A 8 -28.15 -7.61 27.39
CA THR A 8 -27.02 -6.70 27.18
C THR A 8 -26.24 -7.22 25.99
N SER A 9 -26.38 -6.54 24.84
CA SER A 9 -25.50 -6.74 23.68
C SER A 9 -24.11 -6.23 24.06
N CYS A 10 -23.09 -7.08 24.01
CA CYS A 10 -21.71 -6.65 24.08
C CYS A 10 -21.42 -5.80 22.85
N ASP A 11 -20.87 -4.61 23.05
CA ASP A 11 -20.31 -3.79 21.99
C ASP A 11 -19.10 -4.54 21.41
N MET A 12 -19.25 -5.05 20.17
CA MET A 12 -18.17 -5.79 19.47
C MET A 12 -17.29 -4.88 18.64
N ASP A 13 -17.49 -3.56 18.71
CA ASP A 13 -16.70 -2.58 17.95
C ASP A 13 -15.46 -2.14 18.76
N LEU A 14 -14.66 -3.14 19.17
CA LEU A 14 -13.39 -2.91 19.85
C LEU A 14 -12.36 -2.46 18.84
N THR A 15 -12.00 -1.17 18.87
CA THR A 15 -10.83 -0.67 18.14
C THR A 15 -9.56 -1.30 18.72
N PRO A 16 -8.67 -1.89 17.89
CA PRO A 16 -7.40 -2.42 18.38
C PRO A 16 -6.56 -1.32 19.06
N ASP A 17 -6.03 -1.57 20.25
CA ASP A 17 -5.18 -0.62 20.98
C ASP A 17 -3.90 -0.22 20.22
N SER A 18 -3.52 -1.02 19.20
CA SER A 18 -2.29 -0.83 18.43
C SER A 18 -2.51 -0.30 17.00
N ALA A 19 -3.76 -0.04 16.60
CA ALA A 19 -4.06 0.44 15.26
C ALA A 19 -4.96 1.68 15.31
N VAL A 20 -4.64 2.67 14.48
CA VAL A 20 -5.51 3.84 14.30
C VAL A 20 -6.70 3.44 13.44
N PRO A 21 -7.95 3.66 13.89
CA PRO A 21 -9.14 3.40 13.07
C PRO A 21 -9.09 4.21 11.76
N GLU A 22 -9.61 3.65 10.67
CA GLU A 22 -9.59 4.30 9.35
C GLU A 22 -10.11 5.74 9.36
N HIS A 23 -11.22 5.99 10.07
CA HIS A 23 -11.81 7.33 10.19
C HIS A 23 -10.98 8.33 11.01
N GLN A 24 -9.89 7.86 11.63
CA GLN A 24 -8.96 8.70 12.40
C GLN A 24 -7.57 8.81 11.76
N ALA A 25 -7.31 8.07 10.69
CA ALA A 25 -5.99 7.95 10.08
C ALA A 25 -5.54 9.23 9.36
N LEU A 26 -6.46 10.04 8.84
CA LEU A 26 -6.18 11.26 8.09
C LEU A 26 -7.01 12.41 8.64
N ARG A 27 -6.44 13.24 9.52
CA ARG A 27 -7.13 14.39 10.14
C ARG A 27 -6.36 15.69 10.06
N THR A 28 -5.06 15.61 9.99
CA THR A 28 -4.15 16.77 10.01
C THR A 28 -3.27 16.80 8.78
N ILE A 29 -2.59 17.91 8.54
CA ILE A 29 -1.59 18.02 7.47
C ILE A 29 -0.42 17.06 7.72
N ASP A 30 0.00 16.90 8.97
CA ASP A 30 1.08 15.99 9.35
C ASP A 30 0.70 14.53 9.03
N ASP A 31 -0.57 14.15 9.19
CA ASP A 31 -1.06 12.84 8.80
C ASP A 31 -0.99 12.67 7.27
N CYS A 32 -1.32 13.72 6.50
CA CYS A 32 -1.18 13.70 5.05
C CYS A 32 0.27 13.52 4.63
N ASP A 33 1.20 14.25 5.25
CA ASP A 33 2.63 14.13 4.98
C ASP A 33 3.13 12.72 5.28
N ALA A 34 2.75 12.17 6.42
CA ALA A 34 3.10 10.80 6.80
C ALA A 34 2.51 9.78 5.81
N TRP A 35 1.28 10.00 5.35
CA TRP A 35 0.64 9.11 4.39
C TRP A 35 1.30 9.14 3.02
N VAL A 36 1.63 10.32 2.49
CA VAL A 36 2.36 10.47 1.22
C VAL A 36 3.73 9.81 1.30
N VAL A 37 4.48 10.02 2.39
CA VAL A 37 5.73 9.29 2.64
C VAL A 37 5.49 7.78 2.69
N GLY A 38 4.39 7.34 3.27
CA GLY A 38 3.94 5.94 3.30
C GLY A 38 3.69 5.35 1.90
N ILE A 39 3.10 6.14 0.98
CA ILE A 39 2.92 5.76 -0.43
C ILE A 39 4.28 5.57 -1.10
N TYR A 40 5.17 6.57 -1.01
CA TYR A 40 6.51 6.46 -1.60
C TYR A 40 7.35 5.35 -0.98
N SER A 41 7.21 5.09 0.31
CA SER A 41 7.91 3.99 0.98
C SER A 41 7.49 2.61 0.45
N ALA A 42 6.26 2.47 -0.03
CA ALA A 42 5.76 1.21 -0.59
C ALA A 42 6.51 0.81 -1.87
N PHE A 43 7.06 1.77 -2.63
CA PHE A 43 7.91 1.48 -3.78
C PHE A 43 9.23 0.78 -3.42
N LYS A 44 9.68 0.87 -2.15
CA LYS A 44 10.87 0.16 -1.67
C LYS A 44 10.62 -1.33 -1.40
N ASN A 45 9.43 -1.84 -1.66
CA ASN A 45 9.14 -3.26 -1.56
C ASN A 45 10.08 -4.05 -2.49
N SER A 46 10.52 -5.24 -2.03
CA SER A 46 11.37 -6.15 -2.81
C SER A 46 10.74 -6.62 -4.12
N ALA A 47 9.42 -6.61 -4.21
CA ALA A 47 8.71 -6.87 -5.47
C ALA A 47 8.79 -5.71 -6.46
N LEU A 48 9.13 -4.49 -6.02
CA LEU A 48 9.17 -3.30 -6.84
C LEU A 48 10.62 -2.81 -7.05
N TYR A 49 10.89 -1.53 -6.79
CA TYR A 49 12.19 -0.91 -7.11
C TYR A 49 13.38 -1.49 -6.34
N SER A 50 13.18 -2.12 -5.18
CA SER A 50 14.25 -2.80 -4.46
C SER A 50 14.56 -4.21 -4.98
N GLY A 51 13.87 -4.69 -6.02
CA GLY A 51 14.09 -6.05 -6.51
C GLY A 51 13.46 -6.33 -7.87
N TYR A 52 12.35 -7.03 -7.92
CA TYR A 52 11.82 -7.64 -9.15
C TYR A 52 11.59 -6.66 -10.29
N MET A 53 11.05 -5.48 -10.03
CA MET A 53 10.75 -4.52 -11.07
C MET A 53 12.00 -3.97 -11.79
N THR A 54 13.16 -4.02 -11.13
CA THR A 54 14.45 -3.64 -11.73
C THR A 54 15.18 -4.85 -12.31
N LEU A 55 15.12 -5.98 -11.62
CA LEU A 55 15.89 -7.17 -11.99
C LEU A 55 15.28 -7.95 -13.16
N LEU A 56 13.94 -8.09 -13.21
CA LEU A 56 13.31 -8.93 -14.23
C LEU A 56 13.53 -8.41 -15.65
N PRO A 57 13.44 -7.10 -15.95
CA PRO A 57 13.78 -6.57 -17.26
C PRO A 57 15.23 -6.83 -17.67
N ASP A 58 16.18 -6.73 -16.73
CA ASP A 58 17.60 -6.97 -17.01
C ASP A 58 17.86 -8.44 -17.37
N ILE A 59 17.18 -9.37 -16.71
CA ILE A 59 17.25 -10.80 -17.05
C ILE A 59 16.64 -11.06 -18.44
N GLN A 60 15.54 -10.42 -18.77
CA GLN A 60 14.87 -10.59 -20.07
C GLN A 60 15.66 -9.95 -21.23
N ALA A 61 16.45 -8.91 -20.94
CA ALA A 61 17.30 -8.22 -21.90
C ALA A 61 18.68 -8.85 -22.06
N ASP A 62 18.93 -10.04 -21.49
CA ASP A 62 20.23 -10.73 -21.47
C ASP A 62 21.37 -9.91 -20.80
N MET A 63 21.03 -8.89 -20.01
CA MET A 63 21.99 -8.12 -19.23
C MET A 63 22.40 -8.84 -17.94
N ALA A 64 21.53 -9.75 -17.47
CA ALA A 64 21.78 -10.64 -16.36
C ALA A 64 21.35 -12.07 -16.75
N TYR A 65 21.91 -13.08 -16.11
CA TYR A 65 21.50 -14.46 -16.36
C TYR A 65 21.09 -15.17 -15.07
N ALA A 66 20.10 -16.05 -15.18
CA ALA A 66 19.75 -16.96 -14.10
C ALA A 66 20.57 -18.24 -14.26
N ALA A 67 21.33 -18.62 -13.22
CA ALA A 67 22.13 -19.82 -13.25
C ALA A 67 21.22 -21.06 -13.31
N LEU A 68 21.28 -21.78 -14.40
CA LEU A 68 20.58 -23.05 -14.60
C LEU A 68 21.22 -24.12 -13.72
N ASN A 69 20.42 -25.03 -13.21
CA ASN A 69 20.86 -26.16 -12.37
C ASN A 69 21.44 -25.77 -10.98
N THR A 70 21.06 -24.63 -10.43
CA THR A 70 21.30 -24.32 -9.02
C THR A 70 20.15 -24.86 -8.17
N ASN A 71 20.45 -25.19 -6.89
CA ASN A 71 19.46 -25.75 -5.97
C ASN A 71 18.24 -24.83 -5.72
N ASN A 72 18.32 -23.56 -6.09
CA ASN A 72 17.27 -22.58 -5.83
C ASN A 72 16.45 -22.20 -7.07
N GLY A 73 16.93 -22.43 -8.30
CA GLY A 73 16.20 -22.19 -9.56
C GLY A 73 15.60 -20.79 -9.72
N PHE A 74 16.09 -19.80 -8.94
CA PHE A 74 15.53 -18.44 -8.95
C PHE A 74 15.58 -17.84 -10.36
N TYR A 75 14.48 -17.23 -10.76
CA TYR A 75 14.32 -16.52 -12.02
C TYR A 75 14.55 -17.37 -13.31
N THR A 76 14.69 -18.68 -13.19
CA THR A 76 14.90 -19.56 -14.35
C THR A 76 13.78 -19.44 -15.37
N ASN A 77 12.52 -19.38 -14.90
CA ASN A 77 11.36 -19.21 -15.76
C ASN A 77 11.37 -17.88 -16.50
N ILE A 78 11.82 -16.82 -15.82
CA ILE A 78 11.94 -15.47 -16.40
C ILE A 78 13.03 -15.46 -17.47
N TYR A 79 14.20 -16.05 -17.17
CA TYR A 79 15.32 -16.15 -18.09
C TYR A 79 14.98 -16.98 -19.35
N GLN A 80 14.20 -18.04 -19.17
CA GLN A 80 13.76 -18.91 -20.27
C GLN A 80 12.51 -18.39 -21.01
N TRP A 81 11.99 -17.22 -20.64
CA TRP A 81 10.75 -16.66 -21.19
C TRP A 81 9.51 -17.54 -20.98
N ASP A 82 9.54 -18.48 -20.01
CA ASP A 82 8.36 -19.26 -19.59
C ASP A 82 7.60 -18.52 -18.46
N ILE A 83 7.07 -17.34 -18.82
CA ILE A 83 6.34 -16.47 -17.90
C ILE A 83 4.86 -16.79 -17.98
N LYS A 84 4.26 -17.08 -16.81
CA LYS A 84 2.82 -17.33 -16.65
C LYS A 84 2.20 -16.31 -15.71
N SER A 85 0.89 -16.14 -15.78
CA SER A 85 0.15 -15.33 -14.83
C SER A 85 0.25 -15.83 -13.38
N THR A 86 0.69 -17.09 -13.21
CA THR A 86 0.95 -17.73 -11.90
C THR A 86 2.41 -17.69 -11.46
N THR A 87 3.27 -17.00 -12.21
CA THR A 87 4.68 -16.82 -11.83
C THR A 87 4.76 -15.92 -10.60
N ASP A 88 5.36 -16.39 -9.52
CA ASP A 88 5.35 -15.73 -8.20
C ASP A 88 5.91 -14.31 -8.24
N GLU A 89 6.98 -14.06 -9.01
CA GLU A 89 7.57 -12.73 -9.17
C GLU A 89 6.61 -11.76 -9.84
N ILE A 90 5.85 -12.21 -10.83
CA ILE A 90 4.86 -11.38 -11.53
C ILE A 90 3.68 -11.06 -10.61
N ILE A 91 3.19 -12.05 -9.86
CA ILE A 91 2.15 -11.86 -8.86
C ILE A 91 2.62 -10.86 -7.78
N ALA A 92 3.87 -11.00 -7.32
CA ALA A 92 4.42 -10.11 -6.31
C ALA A 92 4.50 -8.65 -6.80
N VAL A 93 4.95 -8.40 -8.04
CA VAL A 93 4.98 -7.07 -8.65
C VAL A 93 3.56 -6.52 -8.77
N TYR A 94 2.62 -7.31 -9.31
CA TYR A 94 1.21 -6.93 -9.43
C TYR A 94 0.62 -6.51 -8.08
N ASN A 95 0.76 -7.34 -7.05
CA ASN A 95 0.25 -7.05 -5.72
C ASN A 95 0.92 -5.83 -5.09
N GLY A 96 2.23 -5.64 -5.32
CA GLY A 96 2.96 -4.48 -4.86
C GLY A 96 2.43 -3.18 -5.46
N LEU A 97 2.20 -3.15 -6.76
CA LEU A 97 1.64 -1.98 -7.46
C LEU A 97 0.20 -1.68 -7.00
N TYR A 98 -0.64 -2.70 -6.89
CA TYR A 98 -2.02 -2.50 -6.40
C TYR A 98 -2.10 -2.09 -4.93
N THR A 99 -1.12 -2.46 -4.12
CA THR A 99 -1.00 -1.94 -2.74
C THR A 99 -0.77 -0.43 -2.75
N ILE A 100 0.03 0.09 -3.69
CA ILE A 100 0.25 1.54 -3.84
C ILE A 100 -1.04 2.22 -4.30
N VAL A 101 -1.70 1.66 -5.32
CA VAL A 101 -3.00 2.18 -5.80
C VAL A 101 -4.03 2.23 -4.68
N ALA A 102 -4.11 1.19 -3.85
CA ALA A 102 -5.02 1.16 -2.71
C ALA A 102 -4.72 2.26 -1.69
N ARG A 103 -3.43 2.53 -1.42
CA ARG A 103 -3.01 3.63 -0.53
C ARG A 103 -3.36 5.01 -1.09
N CYS A 104 -3.19 5.20 -2.40
CA CYS A 104 -3.60 6.44 -3.06
C CYS A 104 -5.12 6.63 -3.01
N ASN A 105 -5.89 5.59 -3.31
CA ASN A 105 -7.35 5.66 -3.23
C ASN A 105 -7.82 5.98 -1.81
N PHE A 106 -7.25 5.33 -0.80
CA PHE A 106 -7.53 5.64 0.60
C PHE A 106 -7.31 7.12 0.90
N PHE A 107 -6.18 7.69 0.46
CA PHE A 107 -5.87 9.10 0.65
C PHE A 107 -6.93 10.01 -0.01
N LEU A 108 -7.36 9.66 -1.22
CA LEU A 108 -8.38 10.40 -1.95
C LEU A 108 -9.76 10.31 -1.28
N ASP A 109 -10.12 9.16 -0.74
CA ASP A 109 -11.42 8.95 -0.08
C ASP A 109 -11.55 9.73 1.23
N TYR A 110 -10.44 9.90 1.96
CA TYR A 110 -10.43 10.57 3.27
C TYR A 110 -9.99 12.04 3.22
N LYS A 111 -9.63 12.58 2.06
CA LYS A 111 -9.16 13.97 1.89
C LYS A 111 -10.11 15.03 2.46
N ASP A 112 -11.41 14.83 2.30
CA ASP A 112 -12.43 15.82 2.71
C ASP A 112 -12.47 15.99 4.23
N GLN A 113 -12.10 14.96 4.99
CA GLN A 113 -11.99 15.02 6.46
C GLN A 113 -10.86 15.95 6.89
N VAL A 114 -9.76 15.96 6.16
CA VAL A 114 -8.62 16.86 6.41
C VAL A 114 -8.99 18.28 6.05
N GLU A 115 -9.61 18.49 4.89
CA GLU A 115 -9.97 19.83 4.38
C GLU A 115 -10.87 20.60 5.36
N VAL A 116 -11.84 19.91 5.98
CA VAL A 116 -12.73 20.51 6.99
C VAL A 116 -11.95 21.02 8.22
N ASN A 117 -10.83 20.41 8.55
CA ASN A 117 -10.03 20.75 9.72
C ASN A 117 -8.99 21.86 9.45
N LEU A 118 -8.80 22.29 8.18
CA LEU A 118 -7.80 23.29 7.83
C LEU A 118 -8.25 24.70 8.21
N LYS A 119 -7.48 25.35 9.09
CA LYS A 119 -7.81 26.66 9.65
C LYS A 119 -7.16 27.83 8.91
N THR A 120 -6.01 27.62 8.29
CA THR A 120 -5.24 28.69 7.64
C THR A 120 -5.16 28.53 6.12
N THR A 121 -4.89 29.63 5.41
CA THR A 121 -4.68 29.61 3.95
C THR A 121 -3.41 28.82 3.61
N ALA A 122 -2.36 28.95 4.43
CA ALA A 122 -1.12 28.22 4.24
C ALA A 122 -1.32 26.69 4.36
N ASP A 123 -2.18 26.25 5.30
CA ASP A 123 -2.52 24.82 5.45
C ASP A 123 -3.26 24.30 4.23
N LYS A 124 -4.20 25.10 3.68
CA LYS A 124 -4.94 24.76 2.45
C LYS A 124 -4.04 24.64 1.23
N ASP A 125 -3.06 25.51 1.09
CA ASP A 125 -2.10 25.48 -0.01
C ASP A 125 -1.16 24.27 0.11
N ASN A 126 -0.69 23.97 1.33
CA ASN A 126 0.09 22.77 1.62
C ASN A 126 -0.72 21.49 1.33
N PHE A 127 -1.97 21.44 1.75
CA PHE A 127 -2.84 20.32 1.49
C PHE A 127 -3.04 20.07 -0.02
N LYS A 128 -3.32 21.13 -0.80
CA LYS A 128 -3.42 21.02 -2.26
C LYS A 128 -2.15 20.48 -2.89
N LYS A 129 -0.98 20.92 -2.41
CA LYS A 129 0.30 20.40 -2.87
C LYS A 129 0.42 18.90 -2.61
N ARG A 130 0.09 18.43 -1.41
CA ARG A 130 0.11 17.01 -1.07
C ARG A 130 -0.87 16.17 -1.89
N MET A 131 -2.05 16.73 -2.19
CA MET A 131 -3.02 16.10 -3.08
C MET A 131 -2.49 15.85 -4.50
N CYS A 132 -1.58 16.71 -4.98
CA CYS A 132 -0.95 16.53 -6.29
C CYS A 132 0.24 15.56 -6.24
N GLU A 133 0.79 15.28 -5.07
CA GLU A 133 1.92 14.36 -4.87
C GLU A 133 1.47 12.92 -4.60
N GLY A 134 0.28 12.69 -4.07
CA GLY A 134 -0.33 11.38 -3.79
C GLY A 134 -1.22 10.88 -4.90
#